data_07eaddf07490e50b4a85a2b1e7f11b26
#
_entry.id   07eaddf07490e50b4a85a2b1e7f11b26
#
_cell.length_a   1.000
_cell.length_b   1.000
_cell.length_c   1.000
_cell.angle_alpha   90.00
_cell.angle_beta   90.00
_cell.angle_gamma   90.00
#
_symmetry.space_group_name_H-M   'P 1'
#
loop_
_entity.id
_entity.type
_entity.pdbx_description
1 polymer ?
#
loop_
_entity_poly.entity_id
_entity_poly.type
_entity_poly.pdbx_seq_one_letter_code
_entity_poly.pdbx_strand_id
1 'polypeptide(L)'
;MRCCARACKGTSVSSSQTKRTRRQRLEPWKVGLDQYGLSPLELSPLDILRWAVDHGADGVHFSGFEPEWQQRLDHGFLQELRTFAESESLYLEWGGAGHIPRDMTNWSVRDLFDANHIVATQAEHLGVQIVRSCSGGLMRWTDVAPSTEILLKETAKALRAQREMLRDHGVILAIELHFEFTTYELLRLFEMCDASPGDWLGVVLDTMNVLTMLEEPVRATERILPWVVSTHLKDGGVRSVPAGWETFPTAIGEGMVDLSGVIRHLERSDRSIHLSVEDHGGSFSLPIRDERFLAKFPDATEEEMTAIATLARRTQQADHCVPTERADWPALCEARMSQNLIAAKRLVADAGLS
;
A
#
# COMPACT_ATOMS: atom_id res chain seq x y z
N MET A 1 -63.48 21.43 45.71
CA MET A 1 -62.33 20.67 46.05
C MET A 1 -61.22 21.01 45.01
N ARG A 2 -60.15 21.59 45.47
CA ARG A 2 -59.08 22.14 44.60
C ARG A 2 -58.07 21.04 44.25
N CYS A 3 -57.81 20.78 42.94
CA CYS A 3 -56.72 19.94 42.46
C CYS A 3 -55.52 20.80 42.12
N CYS A 4 -54.40 20.57 42.80
CA CYS A 4 -53.08 21.17 42.50
C CYS A 4 -52.46 20.53 41.33
N ALA A 5 -52.18 21.29 40.26
CA ALA A 5 -51.28 20.88 39.19
C ALA A 5 -49.81 21.21 39.57
N ARG A 6 -48.98 20.20 39.70
CA ARG A 6 -47.52 20.36 39.81
C ARG A 6 -46.91 20.40 38.42
N ALA A 7 -46.28 21.50 38.08
CA ALA A 7 -45.48 21.64 36.88
C ALA A 7 -44.14 20.88 37.03
N CYS A 8 -43.90 19.90 36.18
CA CYS A 8 -42.58 19.31 36.00
C CYS A 8 -41.72 20.27 35.17
N LYS A 9 -40.65 20.79 35.77
CA LYS A 9 -39.59 21.50 35.06
C LYS A 9 -38.72 20.44 34.40
N GLY A 10 -38.76 20.36 33.06
CA GLY A 10 -37.83 19.60 32.25
C GLY A 10 -36.47 20.27 32.28
N THR A 11 -35.49 19.62 32.87
CA THR A 11 -34.08 19.96 32.71
C THR A 11 -33.61 19.53 31.33
N SER A 12 -33.40 20.51 30.47
CA SER A 12 -32.72 20.31 29.19
C SER A 12 -31.24 19.99 29.48
N VAL A 13 -30.86 18.74 29.28
CA VAL A 13 -29.47 18.36 29.24
C VAL A 13 -28.89 18.87 27.91
N SER A 14 -28.16 19.96 27.98
CA SER A 14 -27.35 20.48 26.88
C SER A 14 -26.28 19.45 26.57
N SER A 15 -26.46 18.69 25.48
CA SER A 15 -25.39 17.90 24.89
C SER A 15 -24.40 18.83 24.16
N SER A 16 -23.49 19.40 24.90
CA SER A 16 -22.29 19.99 24.34
C SER A 16 -21.36 18.83 23.86
N GLN A 17 -21.73 18.22 22.75
CA GLN A 17 -20.74 17.51 21.93
C GLN A 17 -19.81 18.60 21.38
N THR A 18 -18.70 18.79 22.08
CA THR A 18 -17.54 19.50 21.56
C THR A 18 -17.13 18.81 20.27
N LYS A 19 -17.49 19.41 19.12
CA LYS A 19 -16.87 19.10 17.84
C LYS A 19 -15.38 19.40 18.02
N ARG A 20 -14.58 18.39 18.36
CA ARG A 20 -13.12 18.45 18.30
C ARG A 20 -12.79 18.86 16.87
N THR A 21 -12.27 20.04 16.71
CA THR A 21 -11.77 20.51 15.42
C THR A 21 -10.64 19.56 14.98
N ARG A 22 -10.86 18.86 13.89
CA ARG A 22 -10.04 17.80 13.27
C ARG A 22 -8.58 18.22 13.02
N ARG A 23 -8.28 19.52 13.07
CA ARG A 23 -6.96 20.12 12.81
C ARG A 23 -5.91 20.02 13.93
N GLN A 24 -6.20 19.44 15.08
CA GLN A 24 -5.31 19.58 16.24
C GLN A 24 -4.43 18.38 16.55
N ARG A 25 -4.28 17.33 15.68
CA ARG A 25 -3.46 16.18 16.07
C ARG A 25 -3.03 15.18 15.00
N LEU A 26 -2.95 15.51 13.77
CA LEU A 26 -2.16 14.65 12.88
C LEU A 26 -0.79 15.31 12.73
N GLU A 27 0.27 14.50 12.91
CA GLU A 27 1.61 14.92 12.54
C GLU A 27 1.62 15.33 11.07
N PRO A 28 2.53 16.25 10.66
CA PRO A 28 2.68 16.60 9.26
C PRO A 28 2.87 15.35 8.40
N TRP A 29 2.31 15.38 7.22
CA TRP A 29 2.47 14.27 6.29
C TRP A 29 3.93 14.13 5.90
N LYS A 30 4.46 12.92 6.02
CA LYS A 30 5.82 12.57 5.67
C LYS A 30 5.84 11.91 4.30
N VAL A 31 6.80 12.31 3.46
CA VAL A 31 7.03 11.75 2.13
C VAL A 31 8.40 11.11 2.10
N GLY A 32 8.43 9.80 1.99
CA GLY A 32 9.65 9.02 1.85
C GLY A 32 9.65 8.19 0.59
N LEU A 33 10.44 7.15 0.59
CA LEU A 33 10.57 6.23 -0.55
C LEU A 33 10.40 4.78 -0.12
N ASP A 34 9.97 3.95 -1.06
CA ASP A 34 10.18 2.51 -1.00
C ASP A 34 11.52 2.15 -1.64
N GLN A 35 12.30 1.32 -0.95
CA GLN A 35 13.66 0.96 -1.38
C GLN A 35 13.71 0.19 -2.71
N TYR A 36 12.61 -0.46 -3.11
CA TYR A 36 12.57 -1.24 -4.35
C TYR A 36 12.88 -0.38 -5.57
N GLY A 37 12.47 0.89 -5.57
CA GLY A 37 12.79 1.83 -6.63
C GLY A 37 14.29 2.04 -6.85
N LEU A 38 15.09 1.86 -5.81
CA LEU A 38 16.57 1.98 -5.86
C LEU A 38 17.27 0.63 -5.96
N SER A 39 16.57 -0.49 -6.11
CA SER A 39 17.15 -1.83 -6.14
C SER A 39 18.29 -2.01 -7.15
N PRO A 40 18.30 -1.36 -8.36
CA PRO A 40 19.44 -1.49 -9.27
C PRO A 40 20.75 -0.88 -8.77
N LEU A 41 20.71 -0.04 -7.74
CA LEU A 41 21.92 0.57 -7.16
C LEU A 41 22.63 -0.36 -6.17
N GLU A 42 22.02 -1.50 -5.81
CA GLU A 42 22.57 -2.51 -4.89
C GLU A 42 23.07 -1.92 -3.56
N LEU A 43 22.41 -0.85 -3.08
CA LEU A 43 22.79 -0.15 -1.85
C LEU A 43 22.54 -1.03 -0.62
N SER A 44 23.42 -0.90 0.39
CA SER A 44 23.16 -1.49 1.70
C SER A 44 21.95 -0.79 2.36
N PRO A 45 21.24 -1.46 3.31
CA PRO A 45 20.13 -0.83 4.01
C PRO A 45 20.51 0.52 4.66
N LEU A 46 21.72 0.64 5.20
CA LEU A 46 22.20 1.88 5.79
C LEU A 46 22.50 2.95 4.72
N ASP A 47 23.01 2.56 3.55
CA ASP A 47 23.24 3.50 2.44
C ASP A 47 21.94 3.98 1.81
N ILE A 48 20.88 3.17 1.83
CA ILE A 48 19.53 3.61 1.46
C ILE A 48 19.03 4.71 2.41
N LEU A 49 19.25 4.57 3.72
CA LEU A 49 18.89 5.62 4.68
C LEU A 49 19.70 6.91 4.45
N ARG A 50 20.99 6.79 4.14
CA ARG A 50 21.83 7.95 3.77
C ARG A 50 21.33 8.62 2.49
N TRP A 51 21.04 7.80 1.48
CA TRP A 51 20.46 8.30 0.22
C TRP A 51 19.15 9.07 0.48
N ALA A 52 18.29 8.54 1.35
CA ALA A 52 17.05 9.20 1.74
C ALA A 52 17.29 10.59 2.35
N VAL A 53 18.25 10.71 3.28
CA VAL A 53 18.66 12.01 3.87
C VAL A 53 19.18 12.94 2.81
N ASP A 54 20.11 12.50 1.97
CA ASP A 54 20.76 13.31 0.95
C ASP A 54 19.77 13.84 -0.11
N HIS A 55 18.67 13.12 -0.34
CA HIS A 55 17.61 13.51 -1.30
C HIS A 55 16.37 14.09 -0.61
N GLY A 56 16.46 14.35 0.70
CA GLY A 56 15.41 15.03 1.45
C GLY A 56 14.14 14.20 1.63
N ALA A 57 14.21 12.88 1.62
CA ALA A 57 13.09 12.02 2.00
C ALA A 57 12.86 12.08 3.52
N ASP A 58 11.61 11.91 3.95
CA ASP A 58 11.24 11.93 5.37
C ASP A 58 11.21 10.53 5.97
N GLY A 59 11.55 9.48 5.20
CA GLY A 59 11.60 8.10 5.67
C GLY A 59 11.82 7.08 4.56
N VAL A 60 11.89 5.82 4.96
CA VAL A 60 12.10 4.68 4.07
C VAL A 60 11.16 3.54 4.42
N HIS A 61 10.50 3.02 3.41
CA HIS A 61 9.82 1.75 3.44
C HIS A 61 10.74 0.69 2.82
N PHE A 62 11.11 -0.32 3.59
CA PHE A 62 11.87 -1.45 3.11
C PHE A 62 10.92 -2.56 2.68
N SER A 63 10.74 -2.76 1.39
CA SER A 63 9.84 -3.80 0.85
C SER A 63 10.31 -5.24 1.08
N GLY A 64 11.60 -5.42 1.26
CA GLY A 64 12.26 -6.70 1.51
C GLY A 64 13.73 -6.61 1.17
N PHE A 65 14.45 -7.70 1.39
CA PHE A 65 15.89 -7.75 1.17
C PHE A 65 16.27 -9.02 0.43
N GLU A 66 17.31 -8.93 -0.37
CA GLU A 66 17.96 -10.08 -0.97
C GLU A 66 18.45 -11.05 0.12
N PRO A 67 18.52 -12.36 -0.15
CA PRO A 67 18.90 -13.37 0.84
C PRO A 67 20.22 -13.09 1.55
N GLU A 68 21.16 -12.43 0.87
CA GLU A 68 22.46 -12.04 1.42
C GLU A 68 22.29 -11.04 2.59
N TRP A 69 21.43 -10.04 2.43
CA TRP A 69 21.15 -9.08 3.48
C TRP A 69 20.29 -9.67 4.59
N GLN A 70 19.33 -10.54 4.26
CA GLN A 70 18.49 -11.20 5.27
C GLN A 70 19.32 -11.93 6.33
N GLN A 71 20.44 -12.54 5.95
CA GLN A 71 21.35 -13.23 6.87
C GLN A 71 22.11 -12.28 7.81
N ARG A 72 22.18 -10.99 7.46
CA ARG A 72 22.88 -9.94 8.20
C ARG A 72 21.95 -9.08 9.07
N LEU A 73 20.64 -9.30 9.00
CA LEU A 73 19.62 -8.56 9.78
C LEU A 73 19.57 -9.09 11.23
N ASP A 74 20.72 -9.10 11.92
CA ASP A 74 20.79 -9.41 13.32
C ASP A 74 20.36 -8.21 14.19
N HIS A 75 20.18 -8.43 15.48
CA HIS A 75 19.76 -7.40 16.42
C HIS A 75 20.68 -6.17 16.40
N GLY A 76 21.99 -6.37 16.29
CA GLY A 76 22.97 -5.27 16.30
C GLY A 76 22.81 -4.36 15.09
N PHE A 77 22.69 -4.96 13.90
CA PHE A 77 22.49 -4.22 12.67
C PHE A 77 21.12 -3.50 12.59
N LEU A 78 20.06 -4.16 13.06
CA LEU A 78 18.74 -3.52 13.15
C LEU A 78 18.75 -2.33 14.13
N GLN A 79 19.49 -2.43 15.24
CA GLN A 79 19.67 -1.32 16.18
C GLN A 79 20.47 -0.16 15.57
N GLU A 80 21.45 -0.46 14.70
CA GLU A 80 22.20 0.56 13.96
C GLU A 80 21.27 1.32 12.98
N LEU A 81 20.45 0.61 12.20
CA LEU A 81 19.46 1.21 11.30
C LEU A 81 18.47 2.11 12.06
N ARG A 82 17.93 1.60 13.18
CA ARG A 82 17.03 2.35 14.05
C ARG A 82 17.69 3.63 14.57
N THR A 83 18.90 3.51 15.12
CA THR A 83 19.62 4.66 15.68
C THR A 83 19.88 5.73 14.62
N PHE A 84 20.29 5.32 13.41
CA PHE A 84 20.48 6.25 12.31
C PHE A 84 19.16 6.93 11.92
N ALA A 85 18.08 6.18 11.74
CA ALA A 85 16.79 6.74 11.36
C ALA A 85 16.24 7.71 12.42
N GLU A 86 16.38 7.38 13.71
CA GLU A 86 15.99 8.27 14.82
C GLU A 86 16.82 9.55 14.83
N SER A 87 18.15 9.50 14.59
CA SER A 87 19.02 10.67 14.55
C SER A 87 18.68 11.63 13.42
N GLU A 88 18.22 11.11 12.28
CA GLU A 88 17.83 11.88 11.10
C GLU A 88 16.31 12.16 11.04
N SER A 89 15.55 11.75 12.05
CA SER A 89 14.08 11.90 12.12
C SER A 89 13.33 11.23 10.96
N LEU A 90 13.89 10.16 10.38
CA LEU A 90 13.27 9.37 9.34
C LEU A 90 12.22 8.42 9.95
N TYR A 91 11.07 8.27 9.29
CA TYR A 91 10.22 7.12 9.58
C TYR A 91 10.79 5.86 8.93
N LEU A 92 10.49 4.71 9.53
CA LEU A 92 10.77 3.41 8.96
C LEU A 92 9.48 2.60 8.85
N GLU A 93 9.34 1.86 7.77
CA GLU A 93 8.38 0.79 7.58
C GLU A 93 9.13 -0.45 7.08
N TRP A 94 8.66 -1.63 7.45
CA TRP A 94 9.40 -2.85 7.23
C TRP A 94 8.61 -3.85 6.39
N GLY A 95 9.25 -4.60 5.55
CA GLY A 95 8.64 -5.59 4.69
C GLY A 95 9.27 -6.97 4.83
N GLY A 96 8.92 -7.85 3.89
CA GLY A 96 9.42 -9.22 3.84
C GLY A 96 8.44 -10.28 4.35
N ALA A 97 7.27 -9.88 4.86
CA ALA A 97 6.23 -10.83 5.22
C ALA A 97 5.44 -11.35 4.01
N GLY A 98 4.85 -12.53 4.17
CA GLY A 98 3.91 -13.11 3.21
C GLY A 98 2.52 -13.28 3.82
N HIS A 99 1.48 -13.34 2.99
CA HIS A 99 0.11 -13.57 3.46
C HIS A 99 -0.56 -14.78 2.80
N ILE A 100 -0.21 -15.14 1.55
CA ILE A 100 -0.73 -16.34 0.89
C ILE A 100 0.15 -17.54 1.25
N PRO A 101 -0.41 -18.61 1.90
CA PRO A 101 0.37 -19.75 2.38
C PRO A 101 0.70 -20.72 1.24
N ARG A 102 1.29 -20.21 0.18
CA ARG A 102 1.70 -20.97 -0.99
C ARG A 102 3.00 -20.45 -1.58
N ASP A 103 3.75 -21.32 -2.21
CA ASP A 103 4.84 -20.93 -3.08
C ASP A 103 4.28 -20.35 -4.38
N MET A 104 4.69 -19.17 -4.76
CA MET A 104 4.13 -18.44 -5.91
C MET A 104 4.61 -18.96 -7.26
N THR A 105 5.58 -19.86 -7.28
CA THR A 105 6.11 -20.45 -8.53
C THR A 105 5.44 -21.76 -8.90
N ASN A 106 5.11 -22.58 -7.89
CA ASN A 106 4.59 -23.93 -8.09
C ASN A 106 3.25 -24.20 -7.36
N TRP A 107 2.74 -23.23 -6.60
CA TRP A 107 1.49 -23.23 -5.84
C TRP A 107 1.41 -24.31 -4.74
N SER A 108 2.53 -24.92 -4.35
CA SER A 108 2.58 -25.83 -3.22
C SER A 108 2.28 -25.10 -1.90
N VAL A 109 1.68 -25.82 -0.96
CA VAL A 109 1.37 -25.24 0.37
C VAL A 109 2.67 -24.92 1.11
N ARG A 110 2.72 -23.73 1.70
CA ARG A 110 3.83 -23.22 2.51
C ARG A 110 3.30 -22.71 3.85
N ASP A 111 3.98 -23.05 4.94
CA ASP A 111 3.73 -22.40 6.23
C ASP A 111 4.45 -21.05 6.24
N LEU A 112 3.74 -20.02 6.71
CA LEU A 112 4.27 -18.65 6.81
C LEU A 112 4.57 -18.22 8.24
N PHE A 113 4.22 -19.04 9.24
CA PHE A 113 4.27 -18.62 10.65
C PHE A 113 5.70 -18.22 11.06
N ASP A 114 6.66 -19.12 10.87
CA ASP A 114 8.05 -18.88 11.28
C ASP A 114 8.69 -17.72 10.51
N ALA A 115 8.43 -17.63 9.19
CA ALA A 115 8.95 -16.55 8.36
C ALA A 115 8.40 -15.19 8.81
N ASN A 116 7.10 -15.09 9.04
CA ASN A 116 6.47 -13.85 9.49
C ASN A 116 6.83 -13.51 10.95
N HIS A 117 7.06 -14.51 11.80
CA HIS A 117 7.56 -14.30 13.18
C HIS A 117 8.96 -13.67 13.18
N ILE A 118 9.86 -14.13 12.28
CA ILE A 118 11.17 -13.49 12.11
C ILE A 118 11.00 -12.02 11.74
N VAL A 119 10.15 -11.71 10.75
CA VAL A 119 9.92 -10.33 10.30
C VAL A 119 9.28 -9.48 11.40
N ALA A 120 8.35 -10.03 12.18
CA ALA A 120 7.73 -9.33 13.31
C ALA A 120 8.76 -9.03 14.42
N THR A 121 9.68 -9.96 14.71
CA THR A 121 10.80 -9.76 15.65
C THR A 121 11.74 -8.67 15.14
N GLN A 122 12.05 -8.63 13.84
CA GLN A 122 12.87 -7.57 13.26
C GLN A 122 12.19 -6.20 13.38
N ALA A 123 10.88 -6.13 13.11
CA ALA A 123 10.10 -4.90 13.26
C ALA A 123 10.10 -4.39 14.72
N GLU A 124 9.94 -5.28 15.70
CA GLU A 124 10.04 -4.93 17.12
C GLU A 124 11.41 -4.35 17.46
N HIS A 125 12.52 -4.97 16.99
CA HIS A 125 13.87 -4.46 17.21
C HIS A 125 14.10 -3.08 16.57
N LEU A 126 13.52 -2.84 15.40
CA LEU A 126 13.53 -1.54 14.73
C LEU A 126 12.61 -0.51 15.39
N GLY A 127 11.68 -0.93 16.24
CA GLY A 127 10.66 -0.06 16.83
C GLY A 127 9.59 0.38 15.82
N VAL A 128 9.34 -0.40 14.77
CA VAL A 128 8.32 -0.13 13.76
C VAL A 128 7.10 -1.02 13.97
N GLN A 129 5.92 -0.48 13.66
CA GLN A 129 4.66 -1.21 13.82
C GLN A 129 4.10 -1.74 12.51
N ILE A 130 4.46 -1.13 11.37
CA ILE A 130 3.91 -1.50 10.07
C ILE A 130 4.87 -2.47 9.40
N VAL A 131 4.36 -3.67 9.11
CA VAL A 131 5.06 -4.70 8.36
C VAL A 131 4.30 -4.99 7.07
N ARG A 132 4.92 -4.60 5.95
CA ARG A 132 4.36 -4.90 4.63
C ARG A 132 4.42 -6.39 4.34
N SER A 133 3.31 -6.89 3.82
CA SER A 133 3.17 -8.24 3.31
C SER A 133 2.84 -8.22 1.81
N CYS A 134 3.69 -8.84 1.02
CA CYS A 134 3.48 -9.07 -0.40
C CYS A 134 3.86 -10.51 -0.72
N SER A 135 2.97 -11.26 -1.37
CA SER A 135 3.26 -12.63 -1.79
C SER A 135 3.85 -12.70 -3.20
N GLY A 136 3.64 -11.68 -4.03
CA GLY A 136 4.20 -11.57 -5.39
C GLY A 136 3.51 -12.47 -6.42
N GLY A 137 2.33 -12.98 -6.11
CA GLY A 137 1.65 -13.96 -6.95
C GLY A 137 0.97 -13.36 -8.18
N LEU A 138 1.23 -13.93 -9.36
CA LEU A 138 0.54 -13.60 -10.61
C LEU A 138 -0.58 -14.62 -10.91
N MET A 139 -1.41 -14.92 -9.92
CA MET A 139 -2.41 -15.99 -9.99
C MET A 139 -3.47 -15.77 -11.08
N ARG A 140 -3.73 -14.52 -11.47
CA ARG A 140 -4.72 -14.20 -12.51
C ARG A 140 -4.15 -14.37 -13.93
N TRP A 141 -2.83 -14.35 -14.06
CA TRP A 141 -2.12 -14.52 -15.34
C TRP A 141 -1.72 -15.96 -15.64
N THR A 142 -2.11 -16.90 -14.78
CA THR A 142 -1.84 -18.33 -14.97
C THR A 142 -3.10 -19.16 -14.74
N ASP A 143 -3.18 -20.32 -15.41
CA ASP A 143 -4.29 -21.26 -15.25
C ASP A 143 -3.96 -22.41 -14.27
N VAL A 144 -2.74 -22.44 -13.74
CA VAL A 144 -2.32 -23.47 -12.76
C VAL A 144 -2.47 -23.03 -11.30
N ALA A 145 -2.72 -21.74 -11.07
CA ALA A 145 -3.00 -21.23 -9.74
C ALA A 145 -4.33 -21.78 -9.20
N PRO A 146 -4.45 -22.00 -7.88
CA PRO A 146 -5.75 -22.20 -7.25
C PRO A 146 -6.68 -21.01 -7.50
N SER A 147 -7.99 -21.23 -7.44
CA SER A 147 -8.95 -20.13 -7.57
C SER A 147 -8.77 -19.11 -6.44
N THR A 148 -9.11 -17.85 -6.70
CA THR A 148 -9.04 -16.77 -5.71
C THR A 148 -9.79 -17.12 -4.43
N GLU A 149 -10.96 -17.77 -4.54
CA GLU A 149 -11.75 -18.19 -3.38
C GLU A 149 -11.05 -19.24 -2.51
N ILE A 150 -10.26 -20.13 -3.11
CA ILE A 150 -9.43 -21.08 -2.35
C ILE A 150 -8.33 -20.30 -1.64
N LEU A 151 -7.62 -19.43 -2.36
CA LEU A 151 -6.52 -18.62 -1.79
C LEU A 151 -7.01 -17.72 -0.66
N LEU A 152 -8.18 -17.07 -0.78
CA LEU A 152 -8.77 -16.26 0.29
C LEU A 152 -9.01 -17.08 1.57
N LYS A 153 -9.59 -18.28 1.44
CA LYS A 153 -9.85 -19.16 2.59
C LYS A 153 -8.57 -19.64 3.27
N GLU A 154 -7.59 -20.02 2.47
CA GLU A 154 -6.28 -20.45 2.98
C GLU A 154 -5.53 -19.30 3.66
N THR A 155 -5.54 -18.12 3.03
CA THR A 155 -4.95 -16.89 3.58
C THR A 155 -5.62 -16.51 4.90
N ALA A 156 -6.96 -16.48 4.96
CA ALA A 156 -7.69 -16.21 6.20
C ALA A 156 -7.33 -17.18 7.33
N LYS A 157 -7.18 -18.48 7.00
CA LYS A 157 -6.76 -19.49 7.99
C LYS A 157 -5.34 -19.23 8.49
N ALA A 158 -4.39 -18.94 7.58
CA ALA A 158 -3.01 -18.68 7.93
C ALA A 158 -2.86 -17.39 8.75
N LEU A 159 -3.55 -16.31 8.37
CA LEU A 159 -3.52 -15.04 9.09
C LEU A 159 -4.10 -15.18 10.51
N ARG A 160 -5.26 -15.85 10.67
CA ARG A 160 -5.83 -16.09 12.01
C ARG A 160 -4.90 -16.85 12.94
N ALA A 161 -4.13 -17.79 12.42
CA ALA A 161 -3.15 -18.55 13.21
C ALA A 161 -1.99 -17.67 13.72
N GLN A 162 -1.75 -16.53 13.07
CA GLN A 162 -0.66 -15.59 13.41
C GLN A 162 -1.14 -14.40 14.26
N ARG A 163 -2.44 -14.23 14.50
CA ARG A 163 -3.03 -13.06 15.17
C ARG A 163 -2.35 -12.72 16.48
N GLU A 164 -2.23 -13.68 17.38
CA GLU A 164 -1.65 -13.44 18.72
C GLU A 164 -0.16 -13.10 18.60
N MET A 165 0.60 -13.79 17.76
CA MET A 165 2.00 -13.51 17.52
C MET A 165 2.20 -12.06 17.02
N LEU A 166 1.41 -11.61 16.03
CA LEU A 166 1.50 -10.24 15.50
C LEU A 166 1.16 -9.20 16.57
N ARG A 167 0.14 -9.46 17.40
CA ARG A 167 -0.24 -8.58 18.52
C ARG A 167 0.82 -8.52 19.61
N ASP A 168 1.44 -9.65 19.96
CA ASP A 168 2.48 -9.74 20.98
C ASP A 168 3.72 -8.92 20.59
N HIS A 169 4.05 -8.86 19.29
CA HIS A 169 5.10 -7.99 18.74
C HIS A 169 4.63 -6.54 18.46
N GLY A 170 3.36 -6.22 18.67
CA GLY A 170 2.80 -4.90 18.37
C GLY A 170 2.79 -4.54 16.89
N VAL A 171 2.72 -5.54 16.00
CA VAL A 171 2.83 -5.42 14.54
C VAL A 171 1.47 -5.42 13.88
N ILE A 172 1.29 -4.50 12.93
CA ILE A 172 0.21 -4.51 11.95
C ILE A 172 0.77 -5.11 10.66
N LEU A 173 0.29 -6.29 10.29
CA LEU A 173 0.61 -6.90 8.99
C LEU A 173 -0.21 -6.19 7.91
N ALA A 174 0.44 -5.33 7.13
CA ALA A 174 -0.17 -4.52 6.09
C ALA A 174 -0.06 -5.22 4.73
N ILE A 175 -1.18 -5.76 4.23
CA ILE A 175 -1.23 -6.42 2.93
C ILE A 175 -1.17 -5.35 1.85
N GLU A 176 -0.19 -5.44 0.97
CA GLU A 176 -0.10 -4.55 -0.18
C GLU A 176 -1.19 -4.87 -1.21
N LEU A 177 -1.80 -3.82 -1.74
CA LEU A 177 -2.57 -3.90 -2.99
C LEU A 177 -1.60 -4.11 -4.14
N HIS A 178 -1.21 -5.36 -4.32
CA HIS A 178 -0.33 -5.83 -5.40
C HIS A 178 -1.17 -6.55 -6.46
N PHE A 179 -0.78 -7.74 -6.95
CA PHE A 179 -1.47 -8.45 -8.01
C PHE A 179 -2.27 -9.68 -7.53
N GLU A 180 -2.36 -9.84 -6.20
CA GLU A 180 -3.03 -10.98 -5.57
C GLU A 180 -4.52 -10.73 -5.37
N PHE A 181 -4.87 -9.74 -4.57
CA PHE A 181 -6.24 -9.46 -4.18
C PHE A 181 -6.67 -8.03 -4.54
N THR A 182 -7.90 -7.89 -5.01
CA THR A 182 -8.58 -6.60 -5.17
C THR A 182 -8.99 -6.04 -3.81
N THR A 183 -9.36 -4.77 -3.76
CA THR A 183 -9.89 -4.17 -2.51
C THR A 183 -11.17 -4.88 -2.04
N TYR A 184 -12.02 -5.35 -2.94
CA TYR A 184 -13.21 -6.12 -2.61
C TYR A 184 -12.86 -7.45 -1.95
N GLU A 185 -11.86 -8.14 -2.46
CA GLU A 185 -11.37 -9.41 -1.94
C GLU A 185 -10.68 -9.24 -0.60
N LEU A 186 -9.89 -8.16 -0.42
CA LEU A 186 -9.28 -7.85 0.88
C LEU A 186 -10.33 -7.55 1.95
N LEU A 187 -11.41 -6.84 1.64
CA LEU A 187 -12.50 -6.62 2.59
C LEU A 187 -13.14 -7.95 3.04
N ARG A 188 -13.39 -8.87 2.10
CA ARG A 188 -13.87 -10.23 2.43
C ARG A 188 -12.85 -11.01 3.27
N LEU A 189 -11.56 -10.90 2.94
CA LEU A 189 -10.49 -11.54 3.70
C LEU A 189 -10.47 -11.05 5.15
N PHE A 190 -10.59 -9.74 5.37
CA PHE A 190 -10.58 -9.15 6.72
C PHE A 190 -11.81 -9.55 7.53
N GLU A 191 -12.99 -9.63 6.89
CA GLU A 191 -14.20 -10.19 7.51
C GLU A 191 -13.98 -11.65 7.90
N MET A 192 -13.42 -12.48 7.00
CA MET A 192 -13.09 -13.88 7.29
C MET A 192 -12.05 -14.02 8.43
N CYS A 193 -11.22 -13.01 8.64
CA CYS A 193 -10.24 -12.96 9.72
C CYS A 193 -10.83 -12.45 11.04
N ASP A 194 -12.09 -11.99 11.07
CA ASP A 194 -12.68 -11.29 12.22
C ASP A 194 -11.73 -10.18 12.71
N ALA A 195 -11.22 -9.38 11.77
CA ALA A 195 -10.27 -8.33 12.02
C ALA A 195 -10.97 -6.96 12.07
N SER A 196 -10.38 -6.04 12.82
CA SER A 196 -10.76 -4.62 12.83
C SER A 196 -9.66 -3.78 12.20
N PRO A 197 -10.00 -2.66 11.53
CA PRO A 197 -9.02 -1.82 10.85
C PRO A 197 -7.88 -1.38 11.77
N GLY A 198 -6.63 -1.74 11.40
CA GLY A 198 -5.42 -1.34 12.09
C GLY A 198 -5.24 -1.91 13.50
N ASP A 199 -5.88 -3.02 13.82
CA ASP A 199 -5.59 -3.81 15.01
C ASP A 199 -4.29 -4.63 14.76
N TRP A 200 -4.37 -5.68 13.96
CA TRP A 200 -3.24 -6.53 13.57
C TRP A 200 -3.15 -6.74 12.05
N LEU A 201 -4.13 -6.28 11.31
CA LEU A 201 -4.15 -6.23 9.85
C LEU A 201 -4.37 -4.82 9.34
N GLY A 202 -3.75 -4.51 8.22
CA GLY A 202 -3.89 -3.26 7.50
C GLY A 202 -3.61 -3.44 6.01
N VAL A 203 -3.54 -2.33 5.29
CA VAL A 203 -3.27 -2.27 3.86
C VAL A 203 -2.16 -1.28 3.56
N VAL A 204 -1.21 -1.67 2.72
CA VAL A 204 -0.35 -0.76 1.97
C VAL A 204 -1.09 -0.44 0.67
N LEU A 205 -1.55 0.80 0.55
CA LEU A 205 -2.24 1.26 -0.65
C LEU A 205 -1.22 1.58 -1.74
N ASP A 206 -1.14 0.73 -2.75
CA ASP A 206 -0.42 1.03 -3.98
C ASP A 206 -1.37 1.68 -4.99
N THR A 207 -1.06 2.90 -5.38
CA THR A 207 -1.96 3.73 -6.19
C THR A 207 -1.97 3.36 -7.67
N MET A 208 -1.00 2.54 -8.13
CA MET A 208 -0.90 2.13 -9.52
C MET A 208 -1.25 0.64 -9.71
N ASN A 209 -0.86 -0.24 -8.77
CA ASN A 209 -1.15 -1.67 -8.87
C ASN A 209 -2.65 -1.95 -8.91
N VAL A 210 -3.48 -1.10 -8.28
CA VAL A 210 -4.96 -1.22 -8.35
C VAL A 210 -5.48 -1.12 -9.78
N LEU A 211 -4.84 -0.31 -10.66
CA LEU A 211 -5.21 -0.27 -12.10
C LEU A 211 -4.94 -1.62 -12.78
N THR A 212 -3.83 -2.27 -12.44
CA THR A 212 -3.50 -3.61 -12.93
C THR A 212 -4.49 -4.67 -12.43
N MET A 213 -5.15 -4.37 -11.30
CA MET A 213 -6.21 -5.20 -10.72
C MET A 213 -7.62 -4.79 -11.15
N LEU A 214 -7.75 -3.97 -12.20
CA LEU A 214 -9.01 -3.48 -12.78
C LEU A 214 -9.84 -2.64 -11.80
N GLU A 215 -9.19 -1.88 -10.92
CA GLU A 215 -9.82 -0.94 -10.00
C GLU A 215 -9.31 0.49 -10.28
N GLU A 216 -10.21 1.48 -10.26
CA GLU A 216 -9.82 2.88 -10.40
C GLU A 216 -9.24 3.39 -9.07
N PRO A 217 -8.06 4.05 -9.06
CA PRO A 217 -7.31 4.34 -7.84
C PRO A 217 -8.06 5.15 -6.77
N VAL A 218 -8.83 6.18 -7.16
CA VAL A 218 -9.57 7.00 -6.18
C VAL A 218 -10.71 6.20 -5.57
N ARG A 219 -11.41 5.41 -6.36
CA ARG A 219 -12.52 4.53 -5.91
C ARG A 219 -12.00 3.40 -5.03
N ALA A 220 -10.87 2.80 -5.42
CA ALA A 220 -10.19 1.79 -4.61
C ALA A 220 -9.76 2.37 -3.26
N THR A 221 -9.16 3.57 -3.26
CA THR A 221 -8.77 4.28 -2.03
C THR A 221 -9.98 4.55 -1.13
N GLU A 222 -11.09 5.07 -1.66
CA GLU A 222 -12.29 5.33 -0.87
C GLU A 222 -12.83 4.07 -0.21
N ARG A 223 -12.86 2.97 -0.95
CA ARG A 223 -13.38 1.67 -0.51
C ARG A 223 -12.56 1.07 0.63
N ILE A 224 -11.23 1.12 0.52
CA ILE A 224 -10.33 0.45 1.47
C ILE A 224 -9.79 1.36 2.57
N LEU A 225 -10.11 2.66 2.53
CA LEU A 225 -9.56 3.71 3.41
C LEU A 225 -9.47 3.34 4.90
N PRO A 226 -10.47 2.71 5.54
CA PRO A 226 -10.35 2.38 6.97
C PRO A 226 -9.17 1.45 7.30
N TRP A 227 -8.69 0.68 6.33
CA TRP A 227 -7.63 -0.30 6.48
C TRP A 227 -6.25 0.22 6.08
N VAL A 228 -6.18 1.37 5.41
CA VAL A 228 -4.89 1.93 4.95
C VAL A 228 -4.06 2.38 6.14
N VAL A 229 -2.85 1.85 6.24
CA VAL A 229 -1.85 2.19 7.26
C VAL A 229 -0.54 2.69 6.66
N SER A 230 -0.28 2.41 5.39
CA SER A 230 0.89 2.82 4.61
C SER A 230 0.51 2.94 3.13
N THR A 231 1.41 3.51 2.33
CA THR A 231 1.19 3.66 0.89
C THR A 231 2.44 3.33 0.08
N HIS A 232 2.23 2.85 -1.15
CA HIS A 232 3.17 3.00 -2.25
C HIS A 232 2.58 4.01 -3.23
N LEU A 233 3.11 5.23 -3.21
CA LEU A 233 2.65 6.31 -4.08
C LEU A 233 3.31 6.18 -5.44
N LYS A 234 2.54 5.79 -6.43
CA LYS A 234 2.95 5.65 -7.83
C LYS A 234 2.02 6.46 -8.74
N ASP A 235 2.55 7.00 -9.79
CA ASP A 235 1.79 7.51 -10.93
C ASP A 235 1.97 6.60 -12.14
N GLY A 236 1.08 6.66 -13.09
CA GLY A 236 1.18 5.83 -14.26
C GLY A 236 0.05 6.00 -15.25
N GLY A 237 0.06 5.17 -16.27
CA GLY A 237 -0.92 5.20 -17.34
C GLY A 237 -1.48 3.83 -17.69
N VAL A 238 -2.52 3.87 -18.50
CA VAL A 238 -3.11 2.70 -19.16
C VAL A 238 -3.14 2.97 -20.65
N ARG A 239 -2.58 2.08 -21.46
CA ARG A 239 -2.71 2.20 -22.92
C ARG A 239 -3.50 1.04 -23.52
N SER A 240 -4.20 1.31 -24.61
CA SER A 240 -4.89 0.27 -25.37
C SER A 240 -3.90 -0.53 -26.20
N VAL A 241 -3.97 -1.85 -26.10
CA VAL A 241 -3.19 -2.81 -26.89
C VAL A 241 -4.10 -3.85 -27.55
N PRO A 242 -3.64 -4.62 -28.54
CA PRO A 242 -4.50 -5.60 -29.24
C PRO A 242 -5.21 -6.59 -28.31
N ALA A 243 -4.56 -7.04 -27.23
CA ALA A 243 -5.14 -7.97 -26.25
C ALA A 243 -6.12 -7.30 -25.26
N GLY A 244 -6.07 -5.98 -25.12
CA GLY A 244 -6.88 -5.25 -24.15
C GLY A 244 -6.21 -3.98 -23.69
N TRP A 245 -5.68 -3.98 -22.47
CA TRP A 245 -4.95 -2.86 -21.88
C TRP A 245 -3.55 -3.27 -21.44
N GLU A 246 -2.72 -2.27 -21.23
CA GLU A 246 -1.41 -2.39 -20.61
C GLU A 246 -1.24 -1.24 -19.62
N THR A 247 -0.88 -1.56 -18.39
CA THR A 247 -0.60 -0.60 -17.32
C THR A 247 0.91 -0.43 -17.14
N PHE A 248 1.35 0.77 -16.79
CA PHE A 248 2.77 1.09 -16.61
C PHE A 248 2.96 2.29 -15.69
N PRO A 249 4.02 2.31 -14.85
CA PRO A 249 4.37 3.46 -14.04
C PRO A 249 5.03 4.57 -14.87
N THR A 250 4.89 5.81 -14.37
CA THR A 250 5.56 7.01 -14.91
C THR A 250 6.11 7.85 -13.75
N ALA A 251 6.83 8.93 -14.04
CA ALA A 251 7.14 9.92 -13.01
C ALA A 251 5.86 10.49 -12.40
N ILE A 252 5.90 10.79 -11.11
CA ILE A 252 4.79 11.44 -10.41
C ILE A 252 4.51 12.81 -11.09
N GLY A 253 3.27 13.00 -11.53
CA GLY A 253 2.81 14.16 -12.27
C GLY A 253 2.87 14.01 -13.80
N GLU A 254 3.46 12.95 -14.32
CA GLU A 254 3.48 12.63 -15.76
C GLU A 254 2.47 11.53 -16.13
N GLY A 255 1.86 10.90 -15.13
CA GLY A 255 0.85 9.88 -15.33
C GLY A 255 -0.57 10.42 -15.38
N MET A 256 -1.52 9.49 -15.32
CA MET A 256 -2.96 9.77 -15.41
C MET A 256 -3.71 9.43 -14.13
N VAL A 257 -3.04 8.95 -13.09
CA VAL A 257 -3.66 8.68 -11.80
C VAL A 257 -4.04 10.00 -11.12
N ASP A 258 -5.27 10.12 -10.64
CA ASP A 258 -5.67 11.30 -9.82
C ASP A 258 -5.11 11.18 -8.39
N LEU A 259 -3.78 11.37 -8.26
CA LEU A 259 -3.09 11.35 -6.97
C LEU A 259 -3.64 12.40 -6.00
N SER A 260 -4.08 13.55 -6.50
CA SER A 260 -4.74 14.56 -5.68
C SER A 260 -6.07 14.04 -5.12
N GLY A 261 -6.83 13.27 -5.91
CA GLY A 261 -8.03 12.58 -5.46
C GLY A 261 -7.73 11.55 -4.38
N VAL A 262 -6.71 10.74 -4.58
CA VAL A 262 -6.23 9.76 -3.59
C VAL A 262 -5.86 10.47 -2.28
N ILE A 263 -5.02 11.51 -2.32
CA ILE A 263 -4.59 12.28 -1.14
C ILE A 263 -5.80 12.87 -0.39
N ARG A 264 -6.79 13.44 -1.10
CA ARG A 264 -8.03 13.94 -0.47
C ARG A 264 -8.82 12.85 0.27
N HIS A 265 -8.79 11.60 -0.19
CA HIS A 265 -9.40 10.49 0.55
C HIS A 265 -8.55 10.09 1.75
N LEU A 266 -7.23 9.98 1.59
CA LEU A 266 -6.31 9.65 2.68
C LEU A 266 -6.38 10.68 3.82
N GLU A 267 -6.55 11.99 3.51
CA GLU A 267 -6.76 13.06 4.50
C GLU A 267 -7.95 12.80 5.45
N ARG A 268 -8.91 12.00 5.01
CA ARG A 268 -10.10 11.64 5.83
C ARG A 268 -9.79 10.51 6.84
N SER A 269 -8.63 9.91 6.77
CA SER A 269 -8.19 8.92 7.75
C SER A 269 -7.98 9.56 9.12
N ASP A 270 -8.29 8.82 10.17
CA ASP A 270 -7.97 9.20 11.56
C ASP A 270 -6.54 8.79 11.96
N ARG A 271 -5.76 8.24 11.02
CA ARG A 271 -4.38 7.78 11.20
C ARG A 271 -3.40 8.70 10.49
N SER A 272 -2.19 8.80 11.02
CA SER A 272 -1.05 9.34 10.29
C SER A 272 -0.60 8.28 9.27
N ILE A 273 -0.64 8.62 7.99
CA ILE A 273 -0.26 7.73 6.89
C ILE A 273 0.92 8.38 6.17
N HIS A 274 2.03 7.65 6.03
CA HIS A 274 3.18 8.13 5.26
C HIS A 274 3.02 7.82 3.78
N LEU A 275 3.56 8.70 2.93
CA LEU A 275 3.59 8.52 1.49
C LEU A 275 4.98 8.00 1.08
N SER A 276 5.10 6.70 0.87
CA SER A 276 6.34 6.09 0.36
C SER A 276 6.27 6.03 -1.16
N VAL A 277 7.10 6.83 -1.83
CA VAL A 277 7.19 6.83 -3.30
C VAL A 277 7.82 5.52 -3.76
N GLU A 278 7.15 4.82 -4.67
CA GLU A 278 7.70 3.68 -5.37
C GLU A 278 7.60 3.88 -6.88
N ASP A 279 8.63 3.53 -7.62
CA ASP A 279 8.63 3.53 -9.09
C ASP A 279 9.59 2.46 -9.60
N HIS A 280 9.35 2.00 -10.80
CA HIS A 280 10.16 0.99 -11.49
C HIS A 280 9.81 0.98 -12.98
N GLY A 281 10.69 0.44 -13.81
CA GLY A 281 10.38 0.26 -15.23
C GLY A 281 9.51 -0.97 -15.48
N GLY A 282 8.97 -1.05 -16.68
CA GLY A 282 8.18 -2.16 -17.19
C GLY A 282 6.69 -1.86 -17.28
N SER A 283 5.94 -2.86 -17.73
CA SER A 283 4.51 -2.77 -17.92
C SER A 283 3.83 -4.12 -17.67
N PHE A 284 2.51 -4.09 -17.43
CA PHE A 284 1.68 -5.28 -17.27
C PHE A 284 0.57 -5.33 -18.29
N SER A 285 0.52 -6.44 -19.04
CA SER A 285 -0.55 -6.70 -20.01
C SER A 285 -1.80 -7.21 -19.29
N LEU A 286 -2.94 -6.63 -19.61
CA LEU A 286 -4.28 -6.98 -19.13
C LEU A 286 -5.11 -7.45 -20.33
N PRO A 287 -5.19 -8.76 -20.61
CA PRO A 287 -5.90 -9.29 -21.74
C PRO A 287 -7.41 -9.30 -21.50
N ILE A 288 -8.01 -8.12 -21.29
CA ILE A 288 -9.42 -7.94 -20.94
C ILE A 288 -10.40 -8.36 -22.04
N ARG A 289 -9.91 -8.66 -23.24
CA ARG A 289 -10.72 -9.23 -24.33
C ARG A 289 -10.83 -10.75 -24.24
N ASP A 290 -10.06 -11.41 -23.38
CA ASP A 290 -10.22 -12.82 -23.03
C ASP A 290 -11.22 -12.95 -21.87
N GLU A 291 -12.39 -13.53 -22.15
CA GLU A 291 -13.43 -13.74 -21.15
C GLU A 291 -12.95 -14.60 -19.96
N ARG A 292 -12.01 -15.53 -20.18
CA ARG A 292 -11.42 -16.34 -19.11
C ARG A 292 -10.56 -15.51 -18.18
N PHE A 293 -9.86 -14.49 -18.70
CA PHE A 293 -9.11 -13.55 -17.87
C PHE A 293 -10.07 -12.68 -17.04
N LEU A 294 -11.08 -12.10 -17.68
CA LEU A 294 -12.08 -11.28 -16.97
C LEU A 294 -12.86 -12.06 -15.92
N ALA A 295 -13.16 -13.33 -16.17
CA ALA A 295 -13.82 -14.20 -15.19
C ALA A 295 -13.03 -14.37 -13.88
N LYS A 296 -11.73 -14.05 -13.87
CA LYS A 296 -10.90 -14.05 -12.66
C LYS A 296 -11.05 -12.77 -11.83
N PHE A 297 -11.86 -11.80 -12.27
CA PHE A 297 -12.17 -10.54 -11.59
C PHE A 297 -13.70 -10.39 -11.40
N PRO A 298 -14.31 -11.23 -10.59
CA PRO A 298 -15.77 -11.24 -10.44
C PRO A 298 -16.36 -9.96 -9.86
N ASP A 299 -15.54 -9.17 -9.17
CA ASP A 299 -15.93 -7.91 -8.55
C ASP A 299 -15.66 -6.67 -9.44
N ALA A 300 -15.06 -6.84 -10.64
CA ALA A 300 -14.86 -5.74 -11.58
C ALA A 300 -16.21 -5.23 -12.10
N THR A 301 -16.59 -4.02 -11.68
CA THR A 301 -17.86 -3.41 -12.05
C THR A 301 -17.77 -2.69 -13.41
N GLU A 302 -18.93 -2.42 -14.03
CA GLU A 302 -18.99 -1.61 -15.26
C GLU A 302 -18.46 -0.20 -15.04
N GLU A 303 -18.67 0.37 -13.84
CA GLU A 303 -18.15 1.68 -13.47
C GLU A 303 -16.63 1.70 -13.38
N GLU A 304 -15.99 0.66 -12.78
CA GLU A 304 -14.54 0.53 -12.73
C GLU A 304 -13.97 0.43 -14.16
N MET A 305 -14.54 -0.46 -14.98
CA MET A 305 -14.10 -0.66 -16.36
C MET A 305 -14.26 0.62 -17.20
N THR A 306 -15.34 1.37 -17.01
CA THR A 306 -15.58 2.66 -17.69
C THR A 306 -14.58 3.73 -17.24
N ALA A 307 -14.28 3.81 -15.96
CA ALA A 307 -13.30 4.74 -15.42
C ALA A 307 -11.89 4.44 -15.98
N ILE A 308 -11.46 3.19 -15.98
CA ILE A 308 -10.17 2.78 -16.56
C ILE A 308 -10.11 3.01 -18.05
N ALA A 309 -11.20 2.71 -18.80
CA ALA A 309 -11.28 3.02 -20.24
C ALA A 309 -11.16 4.53 -20.50
N THR A 310 -11.67 5.36 -19.61
CA THR A 310 -11.52 6.82 -19.71
C THR A 310 -10.07 7.24 -19.46
N LEU A 311 -9.41 6.62 -18.48
CA LEU A 311 -8.00 6.80 -18.18
C LEU A 311 -7.14 6.39 -19.38
N ALA A 312 -7.43 5.25 -20.00
CA ALA A 312 -6.73 4.79 -21.20
C ALA A 312 -6.85 5.77 -22.38
N ARG A 313 -8.04 6.39 -22.59
CA ARG A 313 -8.21 7.43 -23.61
C ARG A 313 -7.39 8.69 -23.29
N ARG A 314 -7.32 9.11 -22.03
CA ARG A 314 -6.49 10.25 -21.60
C ARG A 314 -5.01 9.96 -21.80
N THR A 315 -4.54 8.78 -21.43
CA THR A 315 -3.16 8.32 -21.66
C THR A 315 -2.80 8.40 -23.13
N GLN A 316 -3.68 7.94 -24.02
CA GLN A 316 -3.44 7.96 -25.47
C GLN A 316 -3.33 9.39 -26.04
N GLN A 317 -3.91 10.39 -25.37
CA GLN A 317 -3.88 11.79 -25.78
C GLN A 317 -2.69 12.57 -25.18
N ALA A 318 -1.94 11.95 -24.29
CA ALA A 318 -0.83 12.55 -23.57
C ALA A 318 0.49 11.95 -24.05
N ASP A 319 1.15 12.61 -24.99
CA ASP A 319 2.39 12.13 -25.64
C ASP A 319 3.54 11.87 -24.63
N HIS A 320 3.49 12.49 -23.45
CA HIS A 320 4.49 12.32 -22.39
C HIS A 320 4.21 11.12 -21.48
N CYS A 321 2.98 10.61 -21.45
CA CYS A 321 2.62 9.47 -20.60
C CYS A 321 2.97 8.16 -21.31
N VAL A 322 4.22 7.76 -21.23
CA VAL A 322 4.78 6.58 -21.88
C VAL A 322 5.50 5.68 -20.88
N PRO A 323 5.51 4.35 -21.08
CA PRO A 323 6.25 3.44 -20.20
C PRO A 323 7.76 3.68 -20.29
N THR A 324 8.43 3.48 -19.17
CA THR A 324 9.87 3.29 -19.12
C THR A 324 10.16 1.79 -19.27
N GLU A 325 10.98 1.41 -20.23
CA GLU A 325 11.35 -0.01 -20.37
C GLU A 325 12.09 -0.50 -19.13
N ARG A 326 11.84 -1.75 -18.73
CA ARG A 326 12.50 -2.31 -17.54
C ARG A 326 14.02 -2.31 -17.67
N ALA A 327 14.55 -2.50 -18.89
CA ALA A 327 15.98 -2.50 -19.16
C ALA A 327 16.65 -1.13 -18.97
N ASP A 328 15.87 -0.03 -19.07
CA ASP A 328 16.38 1.34 -18.92
C ASP A 328 16.37 1.80 -17.46
N TRP A 329 15.59 1.10 -16.59
CA TRP A 329 15.41 1.50 -15.19
C TRP A 329 16.71 1.65 -14.41
N PRO A 330 17.72 0.76 -14.53
CA PRO A 330 18.98 0.91 -13.81
C PRO A 330 19.71 2.25 -14.06
N ALA A 331 19.58 2.78 -15.26
CA ALA A 331 20.21 4.06 -15.63
C ALA A 331 19.37 5.29 -15.17
N LEU A 332 18.11 5.10 -14.86
CA LEU A 332 17.15 6.18 -14.58
C LEU A 332 16.73 6.25 -13.11
N CYS A 333 16.81 5.16 -12.37
CA CYS A 333 16.18 4.97 -11.06
C CYS A 333 16.53 6.07 -10.06
N GLU A 334 17.81 6.44 -9.93
CA GLU A 334 18.24 7.45 -8.96
C GLU A 334 17.64 8.82 -9.25
N ALA A 335 17.81 9.32 -10.49
CA ALA A 335 17.26 10.61 -10.89
C ALA A 335 15.73 10.64 -10.81
N ARG A 336 15.09 9.52 -11.22
CA ARG A 336 13.64 9.38 -11.24
C ARG A 336 13.06 9.34 -9.82
N MET A 337 13.66 8.58 -8.90
CA MET A 337 13.22 8.53 -7.51
C MET A 337 13.39 9.88 -6.81
N SER A 338 14.50 10.59 -7.05
CA SER A 338 14.69 11.95 -6.56
C SER A 338 13.63 12.92 -7.10
N GLN A 339 13.33 12.88 -8.39
CA GLN A 339 12.28 13.69 -9.01
C GLN A 339 10.89 13.39 -8.41
N ASN A 340 10.57 12.11 -8.22
CA ASN A 340 9.31 11.66 -7.66
C ASN A 340 9.12 12.13 -6.21
N LEU A 341 10.17 12.12 -5.38
CA LEU A 341 10.13 12.67 -4.02
C LEU A 341 9.75 14.17 -4.03
N ILE A 342 10.39 14.95 -4.90
CA ILE A 342 10.08 16.39 -5.05
C ILE A 342 8.63 16.59 -5.49
N ALA A 343 8.16 15.81 -6.47
CA ALA A 343 6.80 15.91 -6.98
C ALA A 343 5.76 15.51 -5.92
N ALA A 344 5.99 14.42 -5.17
CA ALA A 344 5.12 13.98 -4.09
C ALA A 344 5.03 15.03 -2.96
N LYS A 345 6.15 15.64 -2.55
CA LYS A 345 6.15 16.73 -1.58
C LYS A 345 5.35 17.95 -2.05
N ARG A 346 5.39 18.27 -3.34
CA ARG A 346 4.55 19.32 -3.92
C ARG A 346 3.07 18.98 -3.83
N LEU A 347 2.68 17.74 -4.16
CA LEU A 347 1.28 17.27 -4.03
C LEU A 347 0.76 17.43 -2.59
N VAL A 348 1.58 17.10 -1.58
CA VAL A 348 1.22 17.25 -0.16
C VAL A 348 1.08 18.74 0.20
N ALA A 349 2.00 19.60 -0.26
CA ALA A 349 1.95 21.03 -0.03
C ALA A 349 0.73 21.70 -0.68
N ASP A 350 0.42 21.32 -1.93
CA ASP A 350 -0.75 21.84 -2.67
C ASP A 350 -2.08 21.41 -2.02
N ALA A 351 -2.10 20.27 -1.32
CA ALA A 351 -3.22 19.83 -0.51
C ALA A 351 -3.29 20.54 0.86
N GLY A 352 -2.30 21.36 1.24
CA GLY A 352 -2.23 22.04 2.52
C GLY A 352 -1.95 21.13 3.72
N LEU A 353 -1.23 20.04 3.49
CA LEU A 353 -0.94 18.98 4.45
C LEU A 353 0.53 18.95 4.92
N SER A 354 1.36 19.88 4.44
CA SER A 354 2.77 20.04 4.81
C SER A 354 2.96 20.72 6.17
#